data_9cd7d8b99c1a8ee5f5456c8807495019
#
_entry.id   9cd7d8b99c1a8ee5f5456c8807495019
#
_cell.length_a   1.000
_cell.length_b   1.000
_cell.length_c   1.000
_cell.angle_alpha   90.00
_cell.angle_beta   90.00
_cell.angle_gamma   90.00
#
_symmetry.space_group_name_H-M   'P 1'
#
loop_
_entity.id
_entity.type
_entity.pdbx_description
1 polymer ?
#
loop_
_entity_poly.entity_id
_entity_poly.type
_entity_poly.pdbx_seq_one_letter_code
_entity_poly.pdbx_strand_id
1 'polypeptide(L)'
;MALFKIFAALDTAVSKAAQFSDSKDFSRKSTLTAETVIRLLIGAEGGSLAKILHDAGIQATASALSQRRTQIPPAVFRAVFDQFNSTCTDSELFRGYRLLAVDGTTVNLPRDPKAPSFVQNDGIPKGVNQLHVTPFYDILSRTFTDLVIQPEPRKDENGALVEMLKRNTF
;
A
#
# COMPACT_ATOMS: atom_id res chain seq x y z
N MET A 1 -14.22 -16.09 3.23
CA MET A 1 -12.91 -16.73 2.87
C MET A 1 -12.19 -17.20 4.12
N ALA A 2 -11.57 -18.40 4.11
CA ALA A 2 -10.83 -18.88 5.30
C ALA A 2 -9.54 -18.07 5.48
N LEU A 3 -9.20 -17.72 6.73
CA LEU A 3 -8.02 -16.91 7.10
C LEU A 3 -6.71 -17.45 6.47
N PHE A 4 -6.56 -18.78 6.43
CA PHE A 4 -5.42 -19.44 5.79
C PHE A 4 -5.25 -19.07 4.30
N LYS A 5 -6.34 -18.96 3.54
CA LYS A 5 -6.30 -18.56 2.13
C LYS A 5 -5.81 -17.12 1.96
N ILE A 6 -6.20 -16.23 2.88
CA ILE A 6 -5.76 -14.83 2.87
C ILE A 6 -4.24 -14.74 3.07
N PHE A 7 -3.69 -15.46 4.06
CA PHE A 7 -2.25 -15.45 4.30
C PHE A 7 -1.47 -16.09 3.14
N ALA A 8 -1.93 -17.19 2.58
CA ALA A 8 -1.29 -17.82 1.43
C ALA A 8 -1.29 -16.91 0.18
N ALA A 9 -2.39 -16.17 -0.04
CA ALA A 9 -2.48 -15.21 -1.13
C ALA A 9 -1.51 -14.03 -0.92
N LEU A 10 -1.42 -13.51 0.32
CA LEU A 10 -0.48 -12.45 0.67
C LEU A 10 0.97 -12.91 0.50
N ASP A 11 1.31 -14.11 0.96
CA ASP A 11 2.64 -14.71 0.81
C ASP A 11 3.03 -14.82 -0.66
N THR A 12 2.13 -15.32 -1.50
CA THR A 12 2.34 -15.42 -2.94
C THR A 12 2.54 -14.05 -3.58
N ALA A 13 1.70 -13.07 -3.21
CA ALA A 13 1.77 -11.72 -3.75
C ALA A 13 3.10 -11.02 -3.39
N VAL A 14 3.54 -11.15 -2.16
CA VAL A 14 4.81 -10.57 -1.69
C VAL A 14 6.00 -11.23 -2.38
N SER A 15 6.04 -12.56 -2.46
CA SER A 15 7.14 -13.29 -3.11
C SER A 15 7.26 -12.96 -4.59
N LYS A 16 6.13 -12.81 -5.31
CA LYS A 16 6.14 -12.36 -6.72
C LYS A 16 6.60 -10.92 -6.85
N ALA A 17 6.08 -10.00 -6.04
CA ALA A 17 6.43 -8.60 -6.10
C ALA A 17 7.90 -8.34 -5.73
N ALA A 18 8.47 -9.11 -4.82
CA ALA A 18 9.87 -9.02 -4.43
C ALA A 18 10.84 -9.31 -5.60
N GLN A 19 10.40 -10.08 -6.62
CA GLN A 19 11.20 -10.34 -7.81
C GLN A 19 11.36 -9.11 -8.71
N PHE A 20 10.48 -8.12 -8.59
CA PHE A 20 10.57 -6.84 -9.31
C PHE A 20 11.45 -5.80 -8.61
N SER A 21 11.85 -6.05 -7.35
CA SER A 21 12.84 -5.19 -6.70
C SER A 21 14.22 -5.51 -7.25
N ASP A 22 14.83 -4.47 -7.82
CA ASP A 22 16.03 -4.58 -8.64
C ASP A 22 17.15 -5.37 -7.95
N SER A 23 17.65 -6.40 -8.61
CA SER A 23 18.56 -7.39 -8.08
C SER A 23 19.91 -6.82 -7.59
N LYS A 24 20.30 -5.60 -8.01
CA LYS A 24 21.59 -5.00 -7.62
C LYS A 24 21.61 -4.57 -6.16
N ASP A 25 20.53 -4.01 -5.65
CA ASP A 25 20.46 -3.52 -4.26
C ASP A 25 20.29 -4.64 -3.23
N PHE A 26 19.73 -5.77 -3.64
CA PHE A 26 19.52 -6.95 -2.78
C PHE A 26 20.42 -8.14 -3.13
N SER A 27 21.48 -7.94 -3.91
CA SER A 27 22.39 -9.00 -4.36
C SER A 27 23.27 -9.59 -3.27
N ARG A 28 23.50 -8.85 -2.16
CA ARG A 28 24.32 -9.34 -1.05
C ARG A 28 23.48 -10.23 -0.13
N LYS A 29 24.05 -11.36 0.30
CA LYS A 29 23.45 -12.25 1.31
C LYS A 29 23.18 -11.44 2.60
N SER A 30 21.90 -11.22 2.91
CA SER A 30 21.45 -10.40 4.04
C SER A 30 20.17 -11.01 4.62
N THR A 31 19.96 -10.85 5.92
CA THR A 31 18.68 -11.17 6.58
C THR A 31 17.54 -10.25 6.12
N LEU A 32 17.86 -9.03 5.66
CA LEU A 32 16.91 -8.06 5.11
C LEU A 32 16.87 -8.20 3.58
N THR A 33 16.27 -9.29 3.09
CA THR A 33 15.94 -9.45 1.67
C THR A 33 14.78 -8.51 1.27
N ALA A 34 14.57 -8.29 -0.04
CA ALA A 34 13.43 -7.50 -0.52
C ALA A 34 12.10 -8.03 0.03
N GLU A 35 11.90 -9.33 -0.05
CA GLU A 35 10.70 -10.00 0.49
C GLU A 35 10.53 -9.76 1.99
N THR A 36 11.61 -9.93 2.78
CA THR A 36 11.59 -9.67 4.22
C THR A 36 11.21 -8.22 4.52
N VAL A 37 11.79 -7.27 3.81
CA VAL A 37 11.50 -5.84 4.00
C VAL A 37 10.05 -5.51 3.65
N ILE A 38 9.52 -6.04 2.54
CA ILE A 38 8.12 -5.84 2.15
C ILE A 38 7.18 -6.41 3.22
N ARG A 39 7.42 -7.63 3.71
CA ARG A 39 6.62 -8.24 4.78
C ARG A 39 6.63 -7.41 6.06
N LEU A 40 7.79 -6.92 6.48
CA LEU A 40 7.93 -6.06 7.66
C LEU A 40 7.14 -4.76 7.51
N LEU A 41 7.16 -4.15 6.31
CA LEU A 41 6.45 -2.90 6.06
C LEU A 41 4.92 -3.08 6.00
N ILE A 42 4.44 -4.20 5.42
CA ILE A 42 3.00 -4.51 5.39
C ILE A 42 2.49 -4.88 6.78
N GLY A 43 3.26 -5.66 7.55
CA GLY A 43 2.89 -6.09 8.90
C GLY A 43 3.15 -5.05 10.00
N ALA A 44 3.67 -3.86 9.65
CA ALA A 44 3.97 -2.83 10.63
C ALA A 44 2.69 -2.20 11.19
N GLU A 45 2.42 -2.45 12.47
CA GLU A 45 1.29 -1.85 13.22
C GLU A 45 1.61 -0.45 13.77
N GLY A 46 2.64 0.20 13.25
CA GLY A 46 3.20 1.44 13.78
C GLY A 46 4.34 1.18 14.77
N GLY A 47 4.90 2.25 15.31
CA GLY A 47 6.04 2.18 16.23
C GLY A 47 7.39 2.35 15.54
N SER A 48 8.48 2.09 16.30
CA SER A 48 9.84 2.28 15.78
C SER A 48 10.30 1.09 14.92
N LEU A 49 11.21 1.36 13.98
CA LEU A 49 11.81 0.28 13.17
C LEU A 49 12.51 -0.78 14.02
N ALA A 50 13.06 -0.39 15.20
CA ALA A 50 13.66 -1.34 16.14
C ALA A 50 12.60 -2.28 16.72
N LYS A 51 11.41 -1.77 17.07
CA LYS A 51 10.30 -2.59 17.56
C LYS A 51 9.82 -3.58 16.49
N ILE A 52 9.65 -3.12 15.24
CA ILE A 52 9.25 -3.98 14.11
C ILE A 52 10.22 -5.16 13.92
N LEU A 53 11.54 -4.89 13.98
CA LEU A 53 12.57 -5.93 13.87
C LEU A 53 12.54 -6.90 15.06
N HIS A 54 12.39 -6.37 16.27
CA HIS A 54 12.31 -7.16 17.49
C HIS A 54 11.10 -8.11 17.46
N ASP A 55 9.91 -7.60 17.14
CA ASP A 55 8.68 -8.38 17.11
C ASP A 55 8.71 -9.47 16.02
N ALA A 56 9.43 -9.22 14.93
CA ALA A 56 9.66 -10.21 13.86
C ALA A 56 10.82 -11.19 14.17
N GLY A 57 11.54 -11.05 15.28
CA GLY A 57 12.68 -11.88 15.63
C GLY A 57 13.89 -11.72 14.69
N ILE A 58 14.01 -10.58 14.00
CA ILE A 58 15.04 -10.35 13.00
C ILE A 58 16.24 -9.61 13.61
N GLN A 59 17.41 -10.23 13.52
CA GLN A 59 18.68 -9.65 13.97
C GLN A 59 19.23 -8.67 12.93
N ALA A 60 18.73 -7.42 12.99
CA ALA A 60 19.19 -6.31 12.16
C ALA A 60 19.04 -4.98 12.92
N THR A 61 19.71 -3.93 12.45
CA THR A 61 19.58 -2.59 13.04
C THR A 61 18.45 -1.80 12.39
N ALA A 62 17.84 -0.87 13.14
CA ALA A 62 16.84 0.06 12.62
C ALA A 62 17.38 0.89 11.44
N SER A 63 18.67 1.25 11.48
CA SER A 63 19.34 1.96 10.39
C SER A 63 19.42 1.08 9.13
N ALA A 64 19.77 -0.19 9.26
CA ALA A 64 19.79 -1.12 8.11
C ALA A 64 18.40 -1.28 7.49
N LEU A 65 17.34 -1.45 8.31
CA LEU A 65 15.97 -1.51 7.81
C LEU A 65 15.56 -0.20 7.14
N SER A 66 15.93 0.95 7.73
CA SER A 66 15.65 2.27 7.14
C SER A 66 16.28 2.44 5.75
N GLN A 67 17.53 2.02 5.58
CA GLN A 67 18.21 2.04 4.28
C GLN A 67 17.56 1.07 3.29
N ARG A 68 17.25 -0.16 3.71
CA ARG A 68 16.65 -1.16 2.84
C ARG A 68 15.25 -0.77 2.36
N ARG A 69 14.41 -0.15 3.21
CA ARG A 69 13.07 0.27 2.79
C ARG A 69 13.11 1.34 1.69
N THR A 70 14.14 2.21 1.64
CA THR A 70 14.26 3.22 0.58
C THR A 70 14.65 2.61 -0.78
N GLN A 71 15.12 1.37 -0.78
CA GLN A 71 15.45 0.60 -1.98
C GLN A 71 14.25 -0.15 -2.56
N ILE A 72 13.12 -0.22 -1.82
CA ILE A 72 11.87 -0.81 -2.34
C ILE A 72 11.09 0.24 -3.12
N PRO A 73 10.93 0.11 -4.44
CA PRO A 73 10.12 1.03 -5.22
C PRO A 73 8.66 1.01 -4.77
N PRO A 74 7.95 2.16 -4.67
CA PRO A 74 6.54 2.20 -4.32
C PRO A 74 5.64 1.32 -5.20
N ALA A 75 5.99 1.16 -6.49
CA ALA A 75 5.28 0.30 -7.43
C ALA A 75 5.20 -1.17 -7.00
N VAL A 76 6.14 -1.63 -6.17
CA VAL A 76 6.13 -2.99 -5.59
C VAL A 76 4.89 -3.20 -4.73
N PHE A 77 4.50 -2.21 -3.92
CA PHE A 77 3.30 -2.30 -3.08
C PHE A 77 2.02 -2.33 -3.90
N ARG A 78 1.98 -1.60 -5.02
CA ARG A 78 0.88 -1.71 -5.98
C ARG A 78 0.81 -3.12 -6.58
N ALA A 79 1.94 -3.70 -6.97
CA ALA A 79 2.00 -5.06 -7.50
C ALA A 79 1.54 -6.11 -6.46
N VAL A 80 1.91 -5.94 -5.17
CA VAL A 80 1.40 -6.79 -4.07
C VAL A 80 -0.12 -6.68 -3.98
N PHE A 81 -0.65 -5.45 -3.98
CA PHE A 81 -2.08 -5.20 -3.89
C PHE A 81 -2.86 -5.85 -5.06
N ASP A 82 -2.41 -5.63 -6.28
CA ASP A 82 -3.06 -6.19 -7.48
C ASP A 82 -2.99 -7.71 -7.50
N GLN A 83 -1.84 -8.30 -7.17
CA GLN A 83 -1.66 -9.75 -7.11
C GLN A 83 -2.50 -10.38 -5.99
N PHE A 84 -2.56 -9.74 -4.82
CA PHE A 84 -3.40 -10.18 -3.71
C PHE A 84 -4.88 -10.20 -4.13
N ASN A 85 -5.36 -9.10 -4.71
CA ASN A 85 -6.74 -9.00 -5.17
C ASN A 85 -7.08 -10.03 -6.25
N SER A 86 -6.18 -10.28 -7.21
CA SER A 86 -6.40 -11.30 -8.25
C SER A 86 -6.56 -12.73 -7.70
N THR A 87 -6.01 -12.98 -6.51
CA THR A 87 -6.04 -14.31 -5.86
C THR A 87 -7.22 -14.44 -4.88
N CYS A 88 -7.67 -13.31 -4.32
CA CYS A 88 -8.66 -13.29 -3.24
C CYS A 88 -10.08 -12.94 -3.71
N THR A 89 -10.33 -12.79 -5.01
CA THR A 89 -11.62 -12.36 -5.56
C THR A 89 -12.64 -13.50 -5.59
N ASP A 90 -13.16 -13.89 -4.44
CA ASP A 90 -14.50 -14.50 -4.38
C ASP A 90 -15.50 -13.33 -4.36
N SER A 91 -15.88 -12.79 -5.52
CA SER A 91 -16.85 -11.69 -5.57
C SER A 91 -18.25 -12.25 -5.39
N GLU A 92 -18.81 -12.04 -4.22
CA GLU A 92 -20.23 -12.20 -4.00
C GLU A 92 -21.00 -11.14 -4.81
N LEU A 93 -22.13 -11.53 -5.40
CA LEU A 93 -22.95 -10.63 -6.19
C LEU A 93 -24.31 -10.40 -5.52
N PHE A 94 -24.75 -9.16 -5.52
CA PHE A 94 -26.12 -8.81 -5.17
C PHE A 94 -26.98 -8.74 -6.43
N ARG A 95 -27.86 -9.71 -6.62
CA ARG A 95 -28.73 -9.80 -7.81
C ARG A 95 -27.96 -9.72 -9.14
N GLY A 96 -26.78 -10.31 -9.19
CA GLY A 96 -25.92 -10.29 -10.39
C GLY A 96 -25.00 -9.08 -10.52
N TYR A 97 -24.99 -8.16 -9.54
CA TYR A 97 -24.17 -6.95 -9.56
C TYR A 97 -23.17 -6.93 -8.42
N ARG A 98 -21.99 -6.38 -8.66
CA ARG A 98 -21.05 -6.00 -7.60
C ARG A 98 -21.49 -4.70 -6.95
N LEU A 99 -21.45 -4.65 -5.63
CA LEU A 99 -21.73 -3.43 -4.87
C LEU A 99 -20.42 -2.79 -4.42
N LEU A 100 -20.03 -1.71 -5.07
CA LEU A 100 -18.81 -0.98 -4.76
C LEU A 100 -19.15 0.33 -4.04
N ALA A 101 -18.51 0.54 -2.89
CA ALA A 101 -18.47 1.84 -2.23
C ALA A 101 -17.21 2.59 -2.64
N VAL A 102 -17.35 3.90 -2.82
CA VAL A 102 -16.25 4.83 -3.10
C VAL A 102 -16.33 5.96 -2.10
N ASP A 103 -15.23 6.23 -1.41
CA ASP A 103 -15.11 7.36 -0.49
C ASP A 103 -13.65 7.80 -0.45
N GLY A 104 -13.42 9.05 -0.10
CA GLY A 104 -12.09 9.62 -0.01
C GLY A 104 -11.61 9.71 1.43
N THR A 105 -10.33 9.46 1.66
CA THR A 105 -9.68 9.69 2.93
C THR A 105 -8.35 10.41 2.77
N THR A 106 -7.95 11.17 3.78
CA THR A 106 -6.70 11.92 3.78
C THR A 106 -5.68 11.27 4.70
N VAL A 107 -4.47 11.06 4.18
CA VAL A 107 -3.33 10.51 4.93
C VAL A 107 -2.27 11.59 5.14
N ASN A 108 -1.90 11.84 6.40
CA ASN A 108 -0.84 12.77 6.73
C ASN A 108 0.54 12.16 6.47
N LEU A 109 1.42 12.96 5.89
CA LEU A 109 2.82 12.60 5.63
C LEU A 109 3.77 13.42 6.49
N PRO A 110 5.03 12.98 6.67
CA PRO A 110 6.09 13.82 7.21
C PRO A 110 6.20 15.13 6.43
N ARG A 111 6.44 16.23 7.14
CA ARG A 111 6.45 17.59 6.56
C ARG A 111 7.62 17.75 5.58
N ASP A 112 7.31 18.08 4.34
CA ASP A 112 8.23 18.50 3.28
C ASP A 112 7.56 19.61 2.45
N PRO A 113 7.94 20.90 2.69
CA PRO A 113 7.35 22.02 1.95
C PRO A 113 7.61 22.04 0.44
N LYS A 114 8.55 21.22 -0.05
CA LYS A 114 8.87 21.13 -1.47
C LYS A 114 8.07 20.04 -2.19
N ALA A 115 7.42 19.15 -1.45
CA ALA A 115 6.66 18.06 -2.03
C ALA A 115 5.32 18.54 -2.63
N PRO A 116 4.84 17.94 -3.72
CA PRO A 116 3.53 18.27 -4.33
C PRO A 116 2.33 18.09 -3.39
N SER A 117 2.50 17.32 -2.32
CA SER A 117 1.49 17.04 -1.30
C SER A 117 1.41 18.11 -0.20
N PHE A 118 2.20 19.18 -0.29
CA PHE A 118 2.21 20.23 0.72
C PHE A 118 0.98 21.12 0.62
N VAL A 119 0.26 21.27 1.73
CA VAL A 119 -0.93 22.12 1.91
C VAL A 119 -0.63 23.17 2.94
N GLN A 120 -0.86 24.43 2.60
CA GLN A 120 -0.75 25.57 3.52
C GLN A 120 -1.86 26.57 3.22
N ASN A 121 -2.60 26.97 4.23
CA ASN A 121 -3.64 27.98 4.18
C ASN A 121 -3.81 28.65 5.55
N ASP A 122 -4.75 29.56 5.69
CA ASP A 122 -5.01 30.31 6.95
C ASP A 122 -5.35 29.38 8.12
N GLY A 123 -6.02 28.25 7.87
CA GLY A 123 -6.33 27.23 8.88
C GLY A 123 -5.14 26.32 9.23
N ILE A 124 -4.11 26.30 8.38
CA ILE A 124 -2.91 25.45 8.54
C ILE A 124 -1.65 26.30 8.26
N PRO A 125 -1.36 27.29 9.11
CA PRO A 125 -0.30 28.28 8.84
C PRO A 125 1.11 27.66 8.79
N LYS A 126 1.36 26.56 9.48
CA LYS A 126 2.63 25.82 9.40
C LYS A 126 2.74 24.92 8.19
N GLY A 127 1.62 24.64 7.52
CA GLY A 127 1.54 23.68 6.43
C GLY A 127 1.75 22.23 6.86
N VAL A 128 1.13 21.32 6.12
CA VAL A 128 1.21 19.88 6.29
C VAL A 128 1.35 19.20 4.93
N ASN A 129 1.85 17.98 4.89
CA ASN A 129 1.82 17.18 3.69
C ASN A 129 0.72 16.13 3.81
N GLN A 130 -0.13 16.06 2.79
CA GLN A 130 -1.28 15.16 2.76
C GLN A 130 -1.44 14.51 1.39
N LEU A 131 -1.80 13.22 1.42
CA LEU A 131 -2.28 12.48 0.26
C LEU A 131 -3.75 12.19 0.43
N HIS A 132 -4.49 12.34 -0.66
CA HIS A 132 -5.86 11.88 -0.77
C HIS A 132 -5.88 10.48 -1.36
N VAL A 133 -6.58 9.55 -0.72
CA VAL A 133 -6.72 8.16 -1.16
C VAL A 133 -8.19 7.91 -1.43
N THR A 134 -8.52 7.55 -2.67
CA THR A 134 -9.88 7.19 -3.10
C THR A 134 -9.90 5.70 -3.43
N PRO A 135 -10.37 4.82 -2.53
CA PRO A 135 -10.46 3.38 -2.79
C PRO A 135 -11.81 2.97 -3.38
N PHE A 136 -11.80 1.85 -4.11
CA PHE A 136 -12.98 1.01 -4.33
C PHE A 136 -13.05 -0.07 -3.24
N TYR A 137 -14.17 -0.12 -2.53
CA TYR A 137 -14.46 -1.13 -1.52
C TYR A 137 -15.63 -2.00 -1.97
N ASP A 138 -15.38 -3.28 -2.17
CA ASP A 138 -16.43 -4.26 -2.43
C ASP A 138 -17.14 -4.60 -1.11
N ILE A 139 -18.41 -4.21 -1.02
CA ILE A 139 -19.20 -4.29 0.22
C ILE A 139 -19.47 -5.74 0.63
N LEU A 140 -19.69 -6.62 -0.34
CA LEU A 140 -20.03 -8.03 -0.05
C LEU A 140 -18.79 -8.85 0.27
N SER A 141 -17.74 -8.74 -0.54
CA SER A 141 -16.47 -9.42 -0.28
C SER A 141 -15.66 -8.78 0.86
N ARG A 142 -16.01 -7.56 1.28
CA ARG A 142 -15.33 -6.78 2.33
C ARG A 142 -13.84 -6.55 2.03
N THR A 143 -13.54 -6.22 0.77
CA THR A 143 -12.17 -6.03 0.30
C THR A 143 -12.03 -4.73 -0.48
N PHE A 144 -10.86 -4.11 -0.36
CA PHE A 144 -10.47 -3.03 -1.26
C PHE A 144 -10.01 -3.63 -2.59
N THR A 145 -10.66 -3.28 -3.69
CA THR A 145 -10.40 -3.86 -5.01
C THR A 145 -9.54 -2.99 -5.90
N ASP A 146 -9.56 -1.70 -5.69
CA ASP A 146 -8.70 -0.72 -6.37
C ASP A 146 -8.54 0.54 -5.52
N LEU A 147 -7.58 1.38 -5.86
CA LEU A 147 -7.39 2.68 -5.24
C LEU A 147 -6.64 3.65 -6.16
N VAL A 148 -6.90 4.95 -5.97
CA VAL A 148 -6.14 6.06 -6.56
C VAL A 148 -5.58 6.91 -5.42
N ILE A 149 -4.30 7.29 -5.54
CA ILE A 149 -3.61 8.16 -4.58
C ILE A 149 -3.22 9.46 -5.28
N GLN A 150 -3.63 10.59 -4.73
CA GLN A 150 -3.37 11.91 -5.27
C GLN A 150 -2.78 12.84 -4.19
N PRO A 151 -1.91 13.81 -4.54
CA PRO A 151 -1.59 14.92 -3.64
C PRO A 151 -2.86 15.68 -3.25
N GLU A 152 -3.09 15.96 -1.96
CA GLU A 152 -4.29 16.64 -1.48
C GLU A 152 -4.62 17.96 -2.24
N PRO A 153 -3.62 18.81 -2.61
CA PRO A 153 -3.91 20.03 -3.38
C PRO A 153 -4.42 19.78 -4.81
N ARG A 154 -4.32 18.55 -5.28
CA ARG A 154 -4.70 18.14 -6.65
C ARG A 154 -5.71 16.99 -6.65
N LYS A 155 -6.44 16.81 -5.55
CA LYS A 155 -7.44 15.75 -5.45
C LYS A 155 -8.56 15.98 -6.45
N ASP A 156 -8.95 14.90 -7.10
CA ASP A 156 -10.08 14.82 -8.02
C ASP A 156 -10.76 13.46 -7.84
N GLU A 157 -11.72 13.39 -6.93
CA GLU A 157 -12.42 12.15 -6.59
C GLU A 157 -13.24 11.61 -7.76
N ASN A 158 -13.84 12.52 -8.57
CA ASN A 158 -14.60 12.11 -9.74
C ASN A 158 -13.68 11.54 -10.83
N GLY A 159 -12.52 12.18 -11.07
CA GLY A 159 -11.51 11.66 -11.97
C GLY A 159 -10.94 10.33 -11.51
N ALA A 160 -10.68 10.18 -10.20
CA ALA A 160 -10.24 8.93 -9.60
C ALA A 160 -11.27 7.80 -9.80
N LEU A 161 -12.56 8.09 -9.59
CA LEU A 161 -13.66 7.15 -9.85
C LEU A 161 -13.67 6.69 -11.31
N VAL A 162 -13.62 7.63 -12.26
CA VAL A 162 -13.61 7.31 -13.70
C VAL A 162 -12.38 6.50 -14.08
N GLU A 163 -11.22 6.82 -13.53
CA GLU A 163 -9.98 6.06 -13.76
C GLU A 163 -10.10 4.62 -13.27
N MET A 164 -10.62 4.41 -12.06
CA MET A 164 -10.83 3.07 -11.50
C MET A 164 -11.87 2.28 -12.28
N LEU A 165 -12.96 2.89 -12.73
CA LEU A 165 -13.96 2.24 -13.59
C LEU A 165 -13.37 1.78 -14.92
N LYS A 166 -12.48 2.56 -15.53
CA LYS A 166 -11.81 2.19 -16.79
C LYS A 166 -10.83 1.03 -16.61
N ARG A 167 -10.15 0.95 -15.46
CA ARG A 167 -9.21 -0.15 -15.16
C ARG A 167 -9.93 -1.45 -14.82
N ASN A 168 -11.04 -1.33 -14.14
CA ASN A 168 -11.85 -2.47 -13.70
C ASN A 168 -13.03 -2.62 -14.69
N THR A 169 -12.75 -3.20 -15.87
CA THR A 169 -13.80 -3.67 -16.77
C THR A 169 -14.59 -4.79 -16.11
N PHE A 170 -15.81 -4.49 -15.71
CA PHE A 170 -16.75 -5.41 -15.08
C PHE A 170 -17.59 -6.13 -16.15
#